data_f47cfc2b09020dca397efc0b74f4ea47
#
_entry.id   f47cfc2b09020dca397efc0b74f4ea47
#
_cell.length_a   1.000
_cell.length_b   1.000
_cell.length_c   1.000
_cell.angle_alpha   90.00
_cell.angle_beta   90.00
_cell.angle_gamma   90.00
#
_symmetry.space_group_name_H-M   'P 1'
#
loop_
_entity.id
_entity.type
_entity.pdbx_description
1 polymer ?
#
loop_
_entity_poly.entity_id
_entity_poly.type
_entity_poly.pdbx_seq_one_letter_code
_entity_poly.pdbx_strand_id
1 'polypeptide(L)'
;AKDASRPFIVCTEQLQTRVLGTVFDVKAYTRYSPDVILYQGRVNVSHTKRNQSKEMHPGEQISLDKQGKLQLKRVDTEKRKGWAENEFSFDNTDLRQVMQDIGSWYNISIVFRSRPLLDERIYFHINRQLPVNTVLDALNDLKIAQFTMKEGKIIVETPQDKKR
;
A
#
# COMPACT_ATOMS: atom_id res chain seq x y z
N ALA A 1 -21.75 -13.41 -2.82
CA ALA A 1 -22.41 -14.60 -2.28
C ALA A 1 -21.44 -15.31 -1.33
N LYS A 2 -21.84 -15.57 -0.07
CA LYS A 2 -21.03 -16.35 0.87
C LYS A 2 -21.24 -17.82 0.53
N ASP A 3 -20.26 -18.43 -0.13
CA ASP A 3 -20.26 -19.87 -0.40
C ASP A 3 -19.12 -20.52 0.40
N ALA A 4 -19.46 -21.17 1.52
CA ALA A 4 -18.51 -21.81 2.39
C ALA A 4 -17.78 -23.01 1.73
N SER A 5 -18.33 -23.55 0.64
CA SER A 5 -17.76 -24.68 -0.11
C SER A 5 -16.64 -24.23 -1.09
N ARG A 6 -16.55 -22.93 -1.38
CA ARG A 6 -15.56 -22.38 -2.32
C ARG A 6 -14.81 -21.21 -1.70
N PRO A 7 -13.77 -21.45 -0.88
CA PRO A 7 -12.96 -20.38 -0.34
C PRO A 7 -12.18 -19.66 -1.45
N PHE A 8 -12.17 -18.33 -1.38
CA PHE A 8 -11.27 -17.54 -2.21
C PHE A 8 -9.90 -17.47 -1.54
N ILE A 9 -8.84 -17.75 -2.29
CA ILE A 9 -7.48 -17.81 -1.76
C ILE A 9 -6.61 -16.83 -2.55
N VAL A 10 -5.98 -15.90 -1.85
CA VAL A 10 -4.96 -14.99 -2.38
C VAL A 10 -3.59 -15.50 -1.97
N CYS A 11 -2.74 -15.82 -2.94
CA CYS A 11 -1.37 -16.24 -2.71
C CYS A 11 -0.41 -15.13 -3.10
N THR A 12 0.49 -14.80 -2.19
CA THR A 12 1.69 -14.01 -2.46
C THR A 12 2.92 -14.94 -2.33
N GLU A 13 4.11 -14.44 -2.57
CA GLU A 13 5.34 -15.22 -2.40
C GLU A 13 5.50 -15.78 -0.97
N GLN A 14 5.03 -15.04 0.04
CA GLN A 14 5.27 -15.34 1.45
C GLN A 14 3.99 -15.63 2.25
N LEU A 15 2.84 -15.16 1.79
CA LEU A 15 1.57 -15.32 2.51
C LEU A 15 0.51 -15.98 1.62
N GLN A 16 -0.30 -16.80 2.25
CA GLN A 16 -1.54 -17.32 1.70
C GLN A 16 -2.70 -16.83 2.56
N THR A 17 -3.64 -16.12 1.95
CA THR A 17 -4.81 -15.52 2.61
C THR A 17 -6.06 -16.24 2.14
N ARG A 18 -6.74 -16.94 3.05
CA ARG A 18 -7.97 -17.69 2.78
C ARG A 18 -9.17 -16.96 3.36
N VAL A 19 -10.17 -16.73 2.53
CA VAL A 19 -11.34 -15.91 2.89
C VAL A 19 -12.66 -16.57 2.47
N LEU A 20 -13.74 -16.21 3.20
CA LEU A 20 -15.11 -16.65 2.95
C LEU A 20 -16.04 -15.42 3.03
N GLY A 21 -16.17 -14.69 1.92
CA GLY A 21 -17.06 -13.51 1.86
C GLY A 21 -16.64 -12.37 2.78
N THR A 22 -15.44 -11.87 2.58
CA THR A 22 -14.76 -10.85 3.38
C THR A 22 -14.42 -9.62 2.54
N VAL A 23 -14.23 -8.49 3.22
CA VAL A 23 -13.64 -7.28 2.64
C VAL A 23 -12.26 -7.11 3.26
N PHE A 24 -11.23 -7.19 2.47
CA PHE A 24 -9.83 -7.15 2.92
C PHE A 24 -8.93 -6.56 1.84
N ASP A 25 -7.77 -6.10 2.23
CA ASP A 25 -6.71 -5.61 1.35
C ASP A 25 -5.46 -6.48 1.50
N VAL A 26 -4.77 -6.74 0.39
CA VAL A 26 -3.48 -7.43 0.37
C VAL A 26 -2.50 -6.56 -0.40
N LYS A 27 -1.50 -6.02 0.29
CA LYS A 27 -0.37 -5.33 -0.33
C LYS A 27 0.83 -6.28 -0.38
N ALA A 28 1.27 -6.63 -1.58
CA ALA A 28 2.36 -7.58 -1.81
C ALA A 28 3.30 -7.07 -2.91
N TYR A 29 4.03 -6.01 -2.62
CA TYR A 29 5.01 -5.47 -3.55
C TYR A 29 6.33 -6.24 -3.45
N THR A 30 6.98 -6.50 -4.58
CA THR A 30 8.17 -7.37 -4.71
C THR A 30 9.37 -7.02 -3.82
N ARG A 31 9.40 -5.83 -3.23
CA ARG A 31 10.50 -5.36 -2.36
C ARG A 31 10.13 -5.16 -0.90
N TYR A 32 8.88 -5.46 -0.51
CA TYR A 32 8.37 -5.22 0.84
C TYR A 32 7.70 -6.48 1.37
N SER A 33 7.71 -6.60 2.69
CA SER A 33 6.94 -7.62 3.35
C SER A 33 5.46 -7.45 3.01
N PRO A 34 4.78 -8.51 2.57
CA PRO A 34 3.34 -8.42 2.29
C PRO A 34 2.59 -8.10 3.57
N ASP A 35 1.54 -7.31 3.45
CA ASP A 35 0.60 -7.09 4.54
C ASP A 35 -0.85 -7.36 4.11
N VAL A 36 -1.66 -7.74 5.08
CA VAL A 36 -3.08 -8.03 4.92
C VAL A 36 -3.86 -7.22 5.94
N ILE A 37 -4.86 -6.46 5.51
CA ILE A 37 -5.77 -5.70 6.40
C ILE A 37 -7.17 -6.24 6.22
N LEU A 38 -7.86 -6.50 7.34
CA LEU A 38 -9.24 -6.99 7.32
C LEU A 38 -10.22 -5.89 7.74
N TYR A 39 -11.19 -5.62 6.87
CA TYR A 39 -12.27 -4.64 7.10
C TYR A 39 -13.57 -5.31 7.54
N GLN A 40 -13.92 -6.46 6.96
CA GLN A 40 -15.16 -7.17 7.29
C GLN A 40 -15.01 -8.68 7.11
N GLY A 41 -15.63 -9.47 8.01
CA GLY A 41 -15.65 -10.92 7.95
C GLY A 41 -14.54 -11.57 8.77
N ARG A 42 -14.02 -12.71 8.30
CA ARG A 42 -12.91 -13.45 8.92
C ARG A 42 -11.94 -13.92 7.85
N VAL A 43 -10.66 -13.87 8.16
CA VAL A 43 -9.57 -14.26 7.27
C VAL A 43 -8.60 -15.12 8.03
N ASN A 44 -8.15 -16.21 7.42
CA ASN A 44 -7.00 -16.95 7.90
C ASN A 44 -5.80 -16.65 6.99
N VAL A 45 -4.72 -16.15 7.60
CA VAL A 45 -3.46 -15.86 6.92
C VAL A 45 -2.42 -16.87 7.37
N SER A 46 -1.83 -17.59 6.44
CA SER A 46 -0.74 -18.54 6.67
C SER A 46 0.53 -18.13 5.93
N HIS A 47 1.67 -18.45 6.52
CA HIS A 47 2.96 -18.28 5.87
C HIS A 47 3.22 -19.46 4.92
N THR A 48 3.58 -19.18 3.64
CA THR A 48 3.73 -20.22 2.60
C THR A 48 4.85 -21.24 2.88
N LYS A 49 5.91 -20.82 3.58
CA LYS A 49 7.12 -21.64 3.83
C LYS A 49 7.32 -22.03 5.30
N ARG A 50 6.42 -21.60 6.21
CA ARG A 50 6.53 -21.87 7.66
C ARG A 50 5.20 -22.37 8.19
N ASN A 51 5.22 -23.25 9.16
CA ASN A 51 4.00 -23.73 9.82
C ASN A 51 3.46 -22.66 10.80
N GLN A 52 3.03 -21.53 10.25
CA GLN A 52 2.46 -20.40 10.98
C GLN A 52 1.17 -19.97 10.30
N SER A 53 0.11 -19.84 11.08
CA SER A 53 -1.14 -19.23 10.63
C SER A 53 -1.75 -18.39 11.74
N LYS A 54 -2.52 -17.37 11.35
CA LYS A 54 -3.29 -16.52 12.27
C LYS A 54 -4.64 -16.22 11.68
N GLU A 55 -5.67 -16.29 12.50
CA GLU A 55 -7.00 -15.78 12.17
C GLU A 55 -7.03 -14.27 12.45
N MET A 56 -7.69 -13.51 11.57
CA MET A 56 -7.87 -12.06 11.67
C MET A 56 -9.33 -11.72 11.88
N HIS A 57 -9.56 -10.68 12.67
CA HIS A 57 -10.84 -10.01 12.87
C HIS A 57 -10.82 -8.60 12.24
N PRO A 58 -12.00 -8.01 11.98
CA PRO A 58 -12.07 -6.64 11.47
C PRO A 58 -11.27 -5.65 12.33
N GLY A 59 -10.55 -4.74 11.68
CA GLY A 59 -9.66 -3.80 12.36
C GLY A 59 -8.26 -4.33 12.65
N GLU A 60 -7.90 -5.49 12.08
CA GLU A 60 -6.57 -6.07 12.26
C GLU A 60 -5.76 -6.07 10.96
N GLN A 61 -4.45 -5.97 11.11
CA GLN A 61 -3.44 -6.10 10.06
C GLN A 61 -2.46 -7.21 10.43
N ILE A 62 -2.14 -8.06 9.46
CA ILE A 62 -1.01 -9.00 9.53
C ILE A 62 0.08 -8.53 8.58
N SER A 63 1.32 -8.50 9.08
CA SER A 63 2.53 -8.28 8.31
C SER A 63 3.61 -9.28 8.71
N LEU A 64 4.73 -9.31 8.02
CA LEU A 64 5.91 -10.07 8.43
C LEU A 64 6.93 -9.15 9.11
N ASP A 65 7.49 -9.61 10.22
CA ASP A 65 8.63 -8.93 10.85
C ASP A 65 9.95 -9.19 10.08
N LYS A 66 11.04 -8.59 10.54
CA LYS A 66 12.38 -8.77 9.93
C LYS A 66 12.86 -10.22 9.94
N GLN A 67 12.33 -11.06 10.81
CA GLN A 67 12.61 -12.50 10.90
C GLN A 67 11.63 -13.33 10.07
N GLY A 68 10.67 -12.71 9.40
CA GLY A 68 9.63 -13.36 8.60
C GLY A 68 8.57 -14.07 9.46
N LYS A 69 8.29 -13.60 10.67
CA LYS A 69 7.18 -14.11 11.51
C LYS A 69 5.94 -13.25 11.31
N LEU A 70 4.76 -13.91 11.40
CA LEU A 70 3.48 -13.22 11.34
C LEU A 70 3.27 -12.33 12.55
N GLN A 71 3.19 -11.00 12.31
CA GLN A 71 2.84 -9.99 13.30
C GLN A 71 1.40 -9.55 13.08
N LEU A 72 0.59 -9.66 14.14
CA LEU A 72 -0.79 -9.17 14.15
C LEU A 72 -0.83 -7.88 14.96
N LYS A 73 -1.41 -6.82 14.41
CA LYS A 73 -1.67 -5.56 15.12
C LYS A 73 -3.05 -5.02 14.79
N ARG A 74 -3.60 -4.22 15.69
CA ARG A 74 -4.82 -3.45 15.42
C ARG A 74 -4.49 -2.20 14.62
N VAL A 75 -5.36 -1.86 13.67
CA VAL A 75 -5.25 -0.67 12.82
C VAL A 75 -6.60 0.03 12.76
N ASP A 76 -6.57 1.35 12.63
CA ASP A 76 -7.75 2.14 12.38
C ASP A 76 -8.18 1.94 10.90
N THR A 77 -9.19 1.11 10.71
CA THR A 77 -9.70 0.78 9.38
C THR A 77 -10.55 1.89 8.78
N GLU A 78 -11.13 2.78 9.60
CA GLU A 78 -11.93 3.91 9.09
C GLU A 78 -11.03 4.86 8.30
N LYS A 79 -9.83 5.15 8.82
CA LYS A 79 -8.83 5.98 8.12
C LYS A 79 -8.24 5.30 6.88
N ARG A 80 -8.47 4.01 6.69
CA ARG A 80 -7.92 3.21 5.58
C ARG A 80 -8.97 2.75 4.58
N LYS A 81 -10.22 3.17 4.73
CA LYS A 81 -11.31 2.83 3.78
C LYS A 81 -11.18 3.49 2.41
N GLY A 82 -10.30 4.46 2.25
CA GLY A 82 -10.11 5.20 0.98
C GLY A 82 -9.90 4.30 -0.24
N TRP A 83 -9.31 3.10 -0.08
CA TRP A 83 -9.19 2.17 -1.22
C TRP A 83 -10.56 1.60 -1.66
N ALA A 84 -11.51 1.37 -0.73
CA ALA A 84 -12.86 0.92 -1.05
C ALA A 84 -13.68 2.02 -1.74
N GLU A 85 -13.27 3.28 -1.58
CA GLU A 85 -13.85 4.47 -2.19
C GLU A 85 -13.10 4.94 -3.45
N ASN A 86 -12.22 4.10 -4.02
CA ASN A 86 -11.36 4.44 -5.15
C ASN A 86 -10.41 5.63 -4.89
N GLU A 87 -9.91 5.77 -3.67
CA GLU A 87 -8.97 6.82 -3.29
C GLU A 87 -7.60 6.30 -2.91
N PHE A 88 -6.56 7.07 -3.22
CA PHE A 88 -5.32 7.04 -2.47
C PHE A 88 -5.53 7.82 -1.18
N SER A 89 -5.34 7.19 -0.04
CA SER A 89 -5.46 7.80 1.28
C SER A 89 -4.17 7.56 2.06
N PHE A 90 -3.38 8.60 2.22
CA PHE A 90 -2.10 8.58 2.90
C PHE A 90 -2.12 9.53 4.09
N ASP A 91 -2.05 8.99 5.31
CA ASP A 91 -1.99 9.73 6.54
C ASP A 91 -0.63 9.55 7.19
N ASN A 92 0.15 10.62 7.30
CA ASN A 92 1.49 10.58 7.88
C ASN A 92 2.34 9.41 7.31
N THR A 93 2.28 9.25 5.99
CA THR A 93 2.92 8.15 5.26
C THR A 93 4.22 8.64 4.64
N ASP A 94 5.29 7.85 4.71
CA ASP A 94 6.54 8.21 4.05
C ASP A 94 6.40 8.26 2.53
N LEU A 95 7.09 9.21 1.89
CA LEU A 95 6.97 9.46 0.47
C LEU A 95 7.40 8.25 -0.38
N ARG A 96 8.30 7.42 0.15
CA ARG A 96 8.67 6.16 -0.48
C ARG A 96 7.47 5.24 -0.67
N GLN A 97 6.70 5.03 0.42
CA GLN A 97 5.51 4.18 0.40
C GLN A 97 4.43 4.76 -0.52
N VAL A 98 4.19 6.07 -0.41
CA VAL A 98 3.24 6.78 -1.27
C VAL A 98 3.55 6.57 -2.75
N MET A 99 4.79 6.81 -3.15
CA MET A 99 5.19 6.66 -4.55
C MET A 99 5.17 5.22 -5.04
N GLN A 100 5.40 4.26 -4.14
CA GLN A 100 5.26 2.84 -4.49
C GLN A 100 3.81 2.43 -4.75
N ASP A 101 2.88 2.87 -3.89
CA ASP A 101 1.46 2.60 -4.07
C ASP A 101 0.97 3.21 -5.39
N ILE A 102 1.36 4.47 -5.68
CA ILE A 102 1.04 5.15 -6.93
C ILE A 102 1.67 4.44 -8.13
N GLY A 103 2.97 4.16 -8.08
CA GLY A 103 3.68 3.47 -9.15
C GLY A 103 3.11 2.09 -9.46
N SER A 104 2.73 1.33 -8.42
CA SER A 104 2.10 0.02 -8.56
C SER A 104 0.71 0.11 -9.18
N TRP A 105 -0.10 1.10 -8.78
CA TRP A 105 -1.45 1.29 -9.32
C TRP A 105 -1.43 1.62 -10.82
N TYR A 106 -0.55 2.54 -11.23
CA TYR A 106 -0.42 2.93 -12.63
C TYR A 106 0.55 2.06 -13.44
N ASN A 107 1.17 1.06 -12.82
CA ASN A 107 2.21 0.21 -13.42
C ASN A 107 3.39 1.04 -13.98
N ILE A 108 3.86 2.03 -13.21
CA ILE A 108 4.92 2.95 -13.58
C ILE A 108 6.08 2.84 -12.59
N SER A 109 7.30 2.76 -13.10
CA SER A 109 8.52 2.73 -12.27
C SER A 109 8.81 4.09 -11.64
N ILE A 110 9.26 4.08 -10.38
CA ILE A 110 9.63 5.29 -9.63
C ILE A 110 11.14 5.41 -9.51
N VAL A 111 11.67 6.60 -9.74
CA VAL A 111 13.09 6.91 -9.58
C VAL A 111 13.25 8.09 -8.62
N PHE A 112 13.79 7.84 -7.45
CA PHE A 112 14.19 8.90 -6.51
C PHE A 112 15.60 9.38 -6.83
N ARG A 113 15.76 10.67 -7.11
CA ARG A 113 17.06 11.33 -7.30
C ARG A 113 17.64 11.91 -6.01
N SER A 114 16.82 12.03 -4.97
CA SER A 114 17.24 12.56 -3.66
C SER A 114 16.82 11.59 -2.54
N ARG A 115 17.79 11.04 -1.84
CA ARG A 115 17.57 10.09 -0.73
C ARG A 115 16.80 10.69 0.46
N PRO A 116 17.05 11.94 0.88
CA PRO A 116 16.29 12.55 1.99
C PRO A 116 14.79 12.57 1.78
N LEU A 117 14.31 12.64 0.53
CA LEU A 117 12.88 12.64 0.22
C LEU A 117 12.18 11.31 0.53
N LEU A 118 12.91 10.21 0.69
CA LEU A 118 12.33 8.90 0.92
C LEU A 118 11.54 8.81 2.24
N ASP A 119 12.01 9.53 3.25
CA ASP A 119 11.49 9.47 4.62
C ASP A 119 10.59 10.69 4.95
N GLU A 120 10.38 11.60 3.99
CA GLU A 120 9.43 12.71 4.14
C GLU A 120 8.02 12.19 4.36
N ARG A 121 7.32 12.77 5.34
CA ARG A 121 5.97 12.36 5.72
C ARG A 121 4.94 13.27 5.08
N ILE A 122 3.95 12.68 4.42
CA ILE A 122 2.90 13.42 3.76
C ILE A 122 1.50 12.96 4.19
N TYR A 123 0.56 13.89 4.08
CA TYR A 123 -0.87 13.67 4.14
C TYR A 123 -1.42 13.97 2.75
N PHE A 124 -2.03 12.97 2.10
CA PHE A 124 -2.49 13.13 0.74
C PHE A 124 -3.65 12.20 0.45
N HIS A 125 -4.76 12.79 -0.05
CA HIS A 125 -5.97 12.07 -0.41
C HIS A 125 -6.36 12.48 -1.82
N ILE A 126 -6.56 11.52 -2.71
CA ILE A 126 -6.95 11.80 -4.10
C ILE A 126 -7.60 10.56 -4.72
N ASN A 127 -8.58 10.79 -5.61
CA ASN A 127 -9.20 9.71 -6.36
C ASN A 127 -8.16 9.03 -7.28
N ARG A 128 -7.95 7.72 -7.09
CA ARG A 128 -6.95 6.93 -7.84
C ARG A 128 -7.39 6.57 -9.27
N GLN A 129 -8.63 6.88 -9.65
CA GLN A 129 -9.10 6.73 -11.03
C GLN A 129 -8.71 7.91 -11.93
N LEU A 130 -8.20 8.99 -11.35
CA LEU A 130 -7.70 10.14 -12.12
C LEU A 130 -6.46 9.72 -12.93
N PRO A 131 -6.20 10.42 -14.06
CA PRO A 131 -4.96 10.23 -14.80
C PRO A 131 -3.72 10.49 -13.92
N VAL A 132 -2.65 9.73 -14.12
CA VAL A 132 -1.43 9.86 -13.31
C VAL A 132 -0.87 11.29 -13.29
N ASN A 133 -0.93 12.02 -14.40
CA ASN A 133 -0.46 13.40 -14.46
C ASN A 133 -1.22 14.30 -13.49
N THR A 134 -2.55 14.16 -13.38
CA THR A 134 -3.36 14.90 -12.42
C THR A 134 -2.96 14.59 -10.98
N VAL A 135 -2.64 13.33 -10.69
CA VAL A 135 -2.14 12.93 -9.35
C VAL A 135 -0.77 13.53 -9.07
N LEU A 136 0.13 13.56 -10.08
CA LEU A 136 1.45 14.18 -9.94
C LEU A 136 1.35 15.70 -9.77
N ASP A 137 0.43 16.38 -10.47
CA ASP A 137 0.18 17.81 -10.32
C ASP A 137 -0.27 18.13 -8.88
N ALA A 138 -1.23 17.35 -8.34
CA ALA A 138 -1.68 17.50 -6.96
C ALA A 138 -0.57 17.23 -5.93
N LEU A 139 0.33 16.27 -6.20
CA LEU A 139 1.51 16.04 -5.37
C LEU A 139 2.51 17.20 -5.43
N ASN A 140 2.69 17.81 -6.62
CA ASN A 140 3.56 18.99 -6.81
C ASN A 140 3.05 20.21 -6.02
N ASP A 141 1.74 20.36 -5.85
CA ASP A 141 1.13 21.43 -5.06
C ASP A 141 1.51 21.36 -3.56
N LEU A 142 1.90 20.20 -3.07
CA LEU A 142 2.42 20.06 -1.70
C LEU A 142 3.81 20.70 -1.51
N LYS A 143 4.55 20.98 -2.58
CA LYS A 143 5.90 21.61 -2.58
C LYS A 143 6.94 20.87 -1.73
N ILE A 144 6.74 19.59 -1.46
CA ILE A 144 7.66 18.73 -0.71
C ILE A 144 8.75 18.19 -1.63
N ALA A 145 8.35 17.76 -2.83
CA ALA A 145 9.22 17.25 -3.87
C ALA A 145 8.70 17.71 -5.24
N GLN A 146 9.49 17.53 -6.27
CA GLN A 146 9.08 17.70 -7.66
C GLN A 146 8.87 16.33 -8.28
N PHE A 147 7.68 16.12 -8.84
CA PHE A 147 7.26 14.89 -9.49
C PHE A 147 7.09 15.13 -10.99
N THR A 148 7.84 14.41 -11.81
CA THR A 148 7.77 14.56 -13.27
C THR A 148 7.72 13.20 -13.96
N MET A 149 6.94 13.14 -15.05
CA MET A 149 6.93 11.96 -15.92
C MET A 149 8.04 12.12 -16.97
N LYS A 150 9.02 11.19 -17.01
CA LYS A 150 10.09 11.13 -18.01
C LYS A 150 10.32 9.70 -18.46
N GLU A 151 10.32 9.45 -19.75
CA GLU A 151 10.60 8.13 -20.34
C GLU A 151 9.80 6.97 -19.72
N GLY A 152 8.52 7.20 -19.44
CA GLY A 152 7.63 6.20 -18.83
C GLY A 152 7.93 5.90 -17.34
N LYS A 153 8.69 6.79 -16.68
CA LYS A 153 9.02 6.68 -15.24
C LYS A 153 8.62 7.96 -14.52
N ILE A 154 8.24 7.84 -13.26
CA ILE A 154 8.06 9.01 -12.40
C ILE A 154 9.40 9.32 -11.73
N ILE A 155 9.91 10.52 -11.97
CA ILE A 155 11.13 11.03 -11.32
C ILE A 155 10.72 11.88 -10.13
N VAL A 156 11.31 11.58 -8.97
CA VAL A 156 11.10 12.32 -7.72
C VAL A 156 12.41 12.99 -7.33
N GLU A 157 12.40 14.34 -7.31
CA GLU A 157 13.60 15.15 -7.03
C GLU A 157 13.27 16.33 -6.11
N THR A 158 14.30 16.93 -5.53
CA THR A 158 14.11 18.11 -4.67
C THR A 158 13.56 19.29 -5.48
N PRO A 159 12.57 20.06 -4.96
CA PRO A 159 12.08 21.24 -5.63
C PRO A 159 13.22 22.22 -5.98
N GLN A 160 13.17 22.83 -7.16
CA GLN A 160 14.25 23.73 -7.63
C GLN A 160 14.43 24.97 -6.75
N ASP A 161 13.37 25.42 -6.04
CA ASP A 161 13.42 26.58 -5.14
C ASP A 161 14.16 26.32 -3.80
N LYS A 162 14.52 25.06 -3.49
CA LYS A 162 15.31 24.69 -2.27
C LYS A 162 16.81 24.59 -2.53
N LYS A 163 17.30 24.99 -3.72
CA LYS A 163 18.75 25.16 -3.97
C LYS A 163 19.20 26.57 -3.59
N ARG A 164 19.25 26.86 -2.29
CA ARG A 164 20.04 27.97 -1.73
C ARG A 164 20.81 27.49 -0.53
#